data_1a951576987be0ee7e309a09669daf4c
#
_entry.id   1a951576987be0ee7e309a09669daf4c
#
_cell.length_a   1.000
_cell.length_b   1.000
_cell.length_c   1.000
_cell.angle_alpha   90.00
_cell.angle_beta   90.00
_cell.angle_gamma   90.00
#
_symmetry.space_group_name_H-M   'P 1'
#
loop_
_entity.id
_entity.type
_entity.pdbx_description
1 polymer ?
#
loop_
_entity_poly.entity_id
_entity_poly.type
_entity_poly.pdbx_seq_one_letter_code
_entity_poly.pdbx_strand_id
1 'polypeptide(L)'
;ILPGQLHHILLRGNNDQPVFVDDEDRQAFRQILGEAARQQGATLHAWLLLPNRVHLLVTPREERALAAVMQTLGRQYVRCFNTRHQRSGTLWEGRFRASLIEGARFGLVCQQYLERLPVAMGQAPTPAHYLWSSARHHLGLEHELGLQPQPAYWALGNTPFEREAAWQTRLAEEALAQALAEVHPHLA
;
A
#
# COMPACT_ATOMS: atom_id res chain seq x y z
N ILE A 1 -2.76 17.00 3.30
CA ILE A 1 -2.66 15.88 4.26
C ILE A 1 -3.37 16.28 5.54
N LEU A 2 -4.30 15.45 5.99
CA LEU A 2 -5.04 15.65 7.24
C LEU A 2 -4.58 14.65 8.29
N PRO A 3 -4.05 15.10 9.44
CA PRO A 3 -3.65 14.21 10.53
C PRO A 3 -4.82 13.34 11.03
N GLY A 4 -4.54 12.11 11.40
CA GLY A 4 -5.53 11.15 11.88
C GLY A 4 -6.51 10.62 10.85
N GLN A 5 -6.43 11.06 9.61
CA GLN A 5 -7.29 10.61 8.53
C GLN A 5 -6.58 9.63 7.59
N LEU A 6 -7.35 8.70 7.03
CA LEU A 6 -6.84 7.71 6.09
C LEU A 6 -6.49 8.37 4.74
N HIS A 7 -5.32 8.05 4.22
CA HIS A 7 -4.87 8.49 2.91
C HIS A 7 -4.45 7.31 2.04
N HIS A 8 -4.79 7.37 0.78
CA HIS A 8 -4.18 6.55 -0.25
C HIS A 8 -3.00 7.31 -0.85
N ILE A 9 -1.84 6.65 -0.90
CA ILE A 9 -0.62 7.18 -1.51
C ILE A 9 -0.30 6.38 -2.76
N LEU A 10 0.03 7.07 -3.84
CA LEU A 10 0.49 6.49 -5.09
C LEU A 10 1.85 7.06 -5.47
N LEU A 11 2.82 6.17 -5.67
CA LEU A 11 4.11 6.45 -6.29
C LEU A 11 4.17 5.74 -7.64
N ARG A 12 4.67 6.42 -8.67
CA ARG A 12 4.86 5.84 -10.01
C ARG A 12 6.32 5.91 -10.43
N GLY A 13 6.78 4.91 -11.15
CA GLY A 13 8.06 4.93 -11.81
C GLY A 13 8.11 5.98 -12.92
N ASN A 14 9.24 6.67 -13.04
CA ASN A 14 9.45 7.66 -14.09
C ASN A 14 9.29 7.01 -15.48
N ASN A 15 8.49 7.62 -16.36
CA ASN A 15 8.15 7.07 -17.67
C ASN A 15 7.60 5.62 -17.62
N ASP A 16 6.85 5.30 -16.56
CA ASP A 16 6.28 3.97 -16.30
C ASP A 16 7.33 2.84 -16.20
N GLN A 17 8.59 3.19 -15.95
CA GLN A 17 9.68 2.24 -15.79
C GLN A 17 9.55 1.43 -14.50
N PRO A 18 10.07 0.19 -14.48
CA PRO A 18 10.13 -0.60 -13.26
C PRO A 18 10.91 0.12 -12.15
N VAL A 19 10.36 0.09 -10.95
CA VAL A 19 10.98 0.59 -9.72
C VAL A 19 11.47 -0.55 -8.83
N PHE A 20 11.18 -1.78 -9.23
CA PHE A 20 11.65 -3.03 -8.65
C PHE A 20 12.06 -3.96 -9.78
N VAL A 21 13.30 -4.44 -9.76
CA VAL A 21 13.80 -5.43 -10.72
C VAL A 21 13.59 -6.85 -10.18
N ASP A 22 13.78 -7.03 -8.89
CA ASP A 22 13.67 -8.32 -8.21
C ASP A 22 13.14 -8.20 -6.78
N ASP A 23 13.12 -9.32 -6.07
CA ASP A 23 12.58 -9.40 -4.71
C ASP A 23 13.46 -8.70 -3.67
N GLU A 24 14.76 -8.60 -3.91
CA GLU A 24 15.67 -7.87 -3.03
C GLU A 24 15.37 -6.36 -3.03
N ASP A 25 15.03 -5.80 -4.18
CA ASP A 25 14.57 -4.40 -4.28
C ASP A 25 13.29 -4.18 -3.47
N ARG A 26 12.32 -5.10 -3.58
CA ARG A 26 11.06 -5.01 -2.85
C ARG A 26 11.24 -5.16 -1.35
N GLN A 27 12.14 -6.06 -0.93
CA GLN A 27 12.49 -6.22 0.48
C GLN A 27 13.14 -4.96 1.04
N ALA A 28 14.11 -4.39 0.32
CA ALA A 28 14.77 -3.14 0.71
C ALA A 28 13.76 -1.99 0.82
N PHE A 29 12.83 -1.88 -0.14
CA PHE A 29 11.78 -0.87 -0.11
C PHE A 29 10.88 -1.03 1.12
N ARG A 30 10.40 -2.25 1.40
CA ARG A 30 9.54 -2.54 2.57
C ARG A 30 10.22 -2.20 3.89
N GLN A 31 11.49 -2.56 4.03
CA GLN A 31 12.27 -2.24 5.23
C GLN A 31 12.36 -0.74 5.43
N ILE A 32 12.78 0.01 4.41
CA ILE A 32 12.90 1.48 4.47
C ILE A 32 11.54 2.13 4.75
N LEU A 33 10.46 1.64 4.10
CA LEU A 33 9.09 2.13 4.33
C LEU A 33 8.65 1.94 5.78
N GLY A 34 8.82 0.74 6.33
CA GLY A 34 8.42 0.43 7.71
C GLY A 34 9.19 1.26 8.74
N GLU A 35 10.50 1.41 8.56
CA GLU A 35 11.35 2.24 9.42
C GLU A 35 10.96 3.72 9.32
N ALA A 36 10.77 4.24 8.12
CA ALA A 36 10.38 5.62 7.89
C ALA A 36 8.98 5.92 8.46
N ALA A 37 8.00 5.05 8.24
CA ALA A 37 6.65 5.20 8.78
C ALA A 37 6.66 5.26 10.32
N ARG A 38 7.39 4.34 10.97
CA ARG A 38 7.54 4.32 12.42
C ARG A 38 8.21 5.59 12.96
N GLN A 39 9.31 6.02 12.33
CA GLN A 39 10.09 7.18 12.78
C GLN A 39 9.34 8.50 12.61
N GLN A 40 8.54 8.62 11.55
CA GLN A 40 7.82 9.84 11.20
C GLN A 40 6.36 9.87 11.72
N GLY A 41 5.94 8.84 12.46
CA GLY A 41 4.60 8.79 13.02
C GLY A 41 3.50 8.61 11.97
N ALA A 42 3.73 7.77 11.00
CA ALA A 42 2.72 7.35 10.03
C ALA A 42 2.33 5.88 10.29
N THR A 43 1.04 5.62 10.41
CA THR A 43 0.51 4.26 10.59
C THR A 43 0.22 3.65 9.23
N LEU A 44 0.88 2.55 8.90
CA LEU A 44 0.68 1.82 7.65
C LEU A 44 -0.41 0.76 7.84
N HIS A 45 -1.43 0.78 6.99
CA HIS A 45 -2.57 -0.13 7.04
C HIS A 45 -2.56 -1.20 5.94
N ALA A 46 -2.17 -0.81 4.75
CA ALA A 46 -2.02 -1.73 3.61
C ALA A 46 -0.98 -1.20 2.63
N TRP A 47 -0.39 -2.10 1.87
CA TRP A 47 0.56 -1.76 0.82
C TRP A 47 0.48 -2.75 -0.35
N LEU A 48 0.86 -2.26 -1.52
CA LEU A 48 1.00 -3.03 -2.75
C LEU A 48 2.21 -2.52 -3.52
N LEU A 49 3.12 -3.42 -3.87
CA LEU A 49 4.30 -3.14 -4.70
C LEU A 49 4.13 -3.80 -6.07
N LEU A 50 3.71 -3.03 -7.06
CA LEU A 50 3.70 -3.44 -8.47
C LEU A 50 5.04 -3.11 -9.12
N PRO A 51 5.39 -3.72 -10.26
CA PRO A 51 6.71 -3.49 -10.88
C PRO A 51 7.06 -2.00 -11.07
N ASN A 52 6.09 -1.17 -11.43
CA ASN A 52 6.27 0.24 -11.82
C ASN A 52 5.53 1.23 -10.91
N ARG A 53 4.86 0.78 -9.85
CA ARG A 53 4.11 1.66 -8.94
C ARG A 53 3.95 1.06 -7.55
N VAL A 54 3.71 1.94 -6.59
CA VAL A 54 3.44 1.57 -5.20
C VAL A 54 2.14 2.22 -4.75
N HIS A 55 1.28 1.44 -4.11
CA HIS A 55 0.09 1.93 -3.43
C HIS A 55 0.23 1.68 -1.93
N LEU A 56 -0.11 2.68 -1.12
CA LEU A 56 -0.12 2.58 0.34
C LEU A 56 -1.43 3.12 0.89
N LEU A 57 -1.94 2.49 1.95
CA LEU A 57 -2.97 3.06 2.83
C LEU A 57 -2.33 3.44 4.16
N VAL A 58 -2.39 4.73 4.50
CA VAL A 58 -1.61 5.31 5.60
C VAL A 58 -2.43 6.34 6.35
N THR A 59 -2.31 6.36 7.68
CA THR A 59 -2.83 7.43 8.54
C THR A 59 -1.66 8.18 9.17
N PRO A 60 -1.41 9.45 8.82
CA PRO A 60 -0.37 10.26 9.43
C PRO A 60 -0.81 10.76 10.80
N ARG A 61 0.10 10.78 11.78
CA ARG A 61 -0.13 11.42 13.08
C ARG A 61 -0.12 12.94 12.97
N GLU A 62 0.74 13.48 12.11
CA GLU A 62 0.94 14.91 11.89
C GLU A 62 0.93 15.24 10.39
N GLU A 63 0.63 16.51 10.06
CA GLU A 63 0.53 16.98 8.68
C GLU A 63 1.78 16.69 7.83
N ARG A 64 2.97 16.81 8.44
CA ARG A 64 4.26 16.61 7.76
C ARG A 64 4.73 15.16 7.69
N ALA A 65 4.08 14.25 8.42
CA ALA A 65 4.52 12.87 8.55
C ALA A 65 4.64 12.16 7.20
N LEU A 66 3.63 12.23 6.34
CA LEU A 66 3.67 11.59 5.02
C LEU A 66 4.77 12.19 4.11
N ALA A 67 4.92 13.50 4.12
CA ALA A 67 5.98 14.15 3.33
C ALA A 67 7.37 13.70 3.79
N ALA A 68 7.58 13.56 5.10
CA ALA A 68 8.83 13.08 5.68
C ALA A 68 9.11 11.60 5.35
N VAL A 69 8.08 10.73 5.43
CA VAL A 69 8.18 9.32 4.98
C VAL A 69 8.59 9.25 3.52
N MET A 70 7.88 9.96 2.64
CA MET A 70 8.15 9.94 1.20
C MET A 70 9.52 10.53 0.85
N GLN A 71 9.98 11.56 1.57
CA GLN A 71 11.32 12.11 1.40
C GLN A 71 12.40 11.09 1.82
N THR A 72 12.17 10.36 2.90
CA THR A 72 13.09 9.29 3.36
C THR A 72 13.16 8.17 2.34
N LEU A 73 12.02 7.67 1.86
CA LEU A 73 11.95 6.69 0.78
C LEU A 73 12.66 7.18 -0.48
N GLY A 74 12.36 8.40 -0.93
CA GLY A 74 12.98 9.00 -2.12
C GLY A 74 14.49 9.05 -2.02
N ARG A 75 15.06 9.37 -0.85
CA ARG A 75 16.51 9.44 -0.66
C ARG A 75 17.15 8.07 -0.49
N GLN A 76 16.63 7.25 0.41
CA GLN A 76 17.27 6.00 0.80
C GLN A 76 17.06 4.92 -0.25
N TYR A 77 15.82 4.71 -0.69
CA TYR A 77 15.52 3.67 -1.66
C TYR A 77 16.12 3.97 -3.05
N VAL A 78 15.98 5.21 -3.54
CA VAL A 78 16.55 5.59 -4.84
C VAL A 78 18.06 5.43 -4.84
N ARG A 79 18.75 5.80 -3.75
CA ARG A 79 20.18 5.57 -3.61
C ARG A 79 20.51 4.08 -3.64
N CYS A 80 19.80 3.26 -2.87
CA CYS A 80 19.98 1.81 -2.83
C CYS A 80 19.82 1.18 -4.21
N PHE A 81 18.68 1.46 -4.85
CA PHE A 81 18.34 0.96 -6.18
C PHE A 81 19.36 1.40 -7.24
N ASN A 82 19.71 2.69 -7.29
CA ASN A 82 20.68 3.21 -8.27
C ASN A 82 22.08 2.60 -8.07
N THR A 83 22.52 2.44 -6.83
CA THR A 83 23.82 1.80 -6.53
C THR A 83 23.81 0.34 -6.97
N ARG A 84 22.75 -0.41 -6.63
CA ARG A 84 22.64 -1.83 -6.93
C ARG A 84 22.58 -2.10 -8.44
N HIS A 85 21.85 -1.27 -9.17
CA HIS A 85 21.64 -1.44 -10.61
C HIS A 85 22.57 -0.57 -11.49
N GLN A 86 23.60 0.02 -10.90
CA GLN A 86 24.62 0.85 -11.59
C GLN A 86 23.97 1.96 -12.48
N ARG A 87 22.91 2.58 -11.95
CA ARG A 87 22.19 3.66 -12.66
C ARG A 87 22.27 4.98 -11.90
N SER A 88 21.87 6.06 -12.54
CA SER A 88 21.76 7.38 -11.97
C SER A 88 20.43 8.05 -12.35
N GLY A 89 20.14 9.17 -11.70
CA GLY A 89 18.94 9.95 -11.98
C GLY A 89 17.72 9.54 -11.17
N THR A 90 16.58 10.13 -11.52
CA THR A 90 15.32 9.92 -10.81
C THR A 90 14.74 8.54 -11.07
N LEU A 91 14.11 7.96 -10.05
CA LEU A 91 13.38 6.70 -10.14
C LEU A 91 11.87 6.94 -10.24
N TRP A 92 11.39 7.99 -9.57
CA TRP A 92 9.96 8.29 -9.44
C TRP A 92 9.53 9.39 -10.40
N GLU A 93 8.29 9.27 -10.89
CA GLU A 93 7.62 10.29 -11.70
C GLU A 93 7.13 11.43 -10.78
N GLY A 94 8.00 12.43 -10.56
CA GLY A 94 7.65 13.59 -9.76
C GLY A 94 7.41 13.28 -8.29
N ARG A 95 6.44 14.00 -7.68
CA ARG A 95 6.02 13.82 -6.28
C ARG A 95 4.95 12.73 -6.19
N PHE A 96 4.87 12.08 -5.02
CA PHE A 96 3.77 11.16 -4.72
C PHE A 96 2.41 11.86 -4.81
N ARG A 97 1.39 11.12 -5.19
CA ARG A 97 -0.01 11.55 -5.11
C ARG A 97 -0.60 11.08 -3.80
N ALA A 98 -1.37 11.93 -3.13
CA ALA A 98 -2.07 11.61 -1.90
C ALA A 98 -3.54 11.97 -2.04
N SER A 99 -4.41 11.00 -1.80
CA SER A 99 -5.86 11.17 -1.79
C SER A 99 -6.41 10.90 -0.40
N LEU A 100 -7.19 11.82 0.13
CA LEU A 100 -7.92 11.62 1.38
C LEU A 100 -9.04 10.61 1.17
N ILE A 101 -9.12 9.62 2.05
CA ILE A 101 -10.15 8.58 2.02
C ILE A 101 -11.04 8.74 3.25
N GLU A 102 -12.34 8.85 3.05
CA GLU A 102 -13.32 8.75 4.12
C GLU A 102 -13.32 7.32 4.68
N GLY A 103 -12.52 7.09 5.75
CA GLY A 103 -12.16 5.77 6.23
C GLY A 103 -13.36 4.91 6.61
N ALA A 104 -14.38 5.50 7.26
CA ALA A 104 -15.60 4.78 7.66
C ALA A 104 -16.40 4.25 6.46
N ARG A 105 -16.42 4.99 5.35
CA ARG A 105 -17.20 4.64 4.15
C ARG A 105 -16.39 3.85 3.14
N PHE A 106 -15.18 4.28 2.86
CA PHE A 106 -14.38 3.78 1.73
C PHE A 106 -13.09 3.05 2.13
N GLY A 107 -12.74 3.03 3.43
CA GLY A 107 -11.47 2.43 3.88
C GLY A 107 -11.31 0.98 3.46
N LEU A 108 -12.34 0.13 3.70
CA LEU A 108 -12.30 -1.28 3.28
C LEU A 108 -12.33 -1.45 1.76
N VAL A 109 -13.05 -0.57 1.05
CA VAL A 109 -13.12 -0.60 -0.42
C VAL A 109 -11.74 -0.31 -1.02
N CYS A 110 -11.04 0.72 -0.48
CA CYS A 110 -9.69 1.05 -0.92
C CYS A 110 -8.70 -0.08 -0.63
N GLN A 111 -8.76 -0.67 0.56
CA GLN A 111 -7.90 -1.80 0.92
C GLN A 111 -8.16 -3.00 0.00
N GLN A 112 -9.42 -3.34 -0.22
CA GLN A 112 -9.82 -4.42 -1.13
C GLN A 112 -9.34 -4.15 -2.56
N TYR A 113 -9.47 -2.91 -3.04
CA TYR A 113 -8.93 -2.51 -4.34
C TYR A 113 -7.43 -2.79 -4.45
N LEU A 114 -6.63 -2.30 -3.49
CA LEU A 114 -5.20 -2.51 -3.50
C LEU A 114 -4.86 -3.99 -3.56
N GLU A 115 -5.48 -4.80 -2.71
CA GLU A 115 -5.13 -6.21 -2.56
C GLU A 115 -5.65 -7.10 -3.70
N ARG A 116 -6.70 -6.65 -4.43
CA ARG A 116 -7.19 -7.32 -5.65
C ARG A 116 -6.53 -6.85 -6.93
N LEU A 117 -5.90 -5.69 -6.94
CA LEU A 117 -5.32 -5.10 -8.16
C LEU A 117 -4.38 -6.04 -8.92
N PRO A 118 -3.48 -6.83 -8.26
CA PRO A 118 -2.65 -7.80 -8.96
C PRO A 118 -3.44 -8.87 -9.72
N VAL A 119 -4.58 -9.29 -9.17
CA VAL A 119 -5.47 -10.27 -9.83
C VAL A 119 -6.14 -9.64 -11.05
N ALA A 120 -6.66 -8.42 -10.89
CA ALA A 120 -7.27 -7.67 -12.01
C ALA A 120 -6.27 -7.39 -13.14
N MET A 121 -4.98 -7.28 -12.82
CA MET A 121 -3.88 -7.11 -13.79
C MET A 121 -3.34 -8.44 -14.34
N GLY A 122 -3.89 -9.59 -13.96
CA GLY A 122 -3.42 -10.91 -14.40
C GLY A 122 -2.06 -11.33 -13.84
N GLN A 123 -1.58 -10.66 -12.77
CA GLN A 123 -0.27 -10.95 -12.17
C GLN A 123 -0.31 -12.08 -11.13
N ALA A 124 -1.49 -12.43 -10.64
CA ALA A 124 -1.69 -13.54 -9.71
C ALA A 124 -3.10 -14.11 -9.84
N PRO A 125 -3.31 -15.42 -9.57
CA PRO A 125 -4.64 -16.04 -9.65
C PRO A 125 -5.57 -15.61 -8.51
N THR A 126 -5.02 -15.30 -7.33
CA THR A 126 -5.77 -14.77 -6.17
C THR A 126 -4.91 -13.75 -5.41
N PRO A 127 -5.49 -12.90 -4.56
CA PRO A 127 -4.73 -11.97 -3.73
C PRO A 127 -3.67 -12.64 -2.86
N ALA A 128 -3.94 -13.84 -2.34
CA ALA A 128 -3.02 -14.62 -1.52
C ALA A 128 -1.75 -15.08 -2.27
N HIS A 129 -1.81 -15.20 -3.59
CA HIS A 129 -0.67 -15.62 -4.42
C HIS A 129 0.25 -14.46 -4.82
N TYR A 130 -0.18 -13.20 -4.64
CA TYR A 130 0.69 -12.06 -4.88
C TYR A 130 1.47 -11.71 -3.61
N LEU A 131 2.75 -12.08 -3.58
CA LEU A 131 3.59 -11.95 -2.39
C LEU A 131 3.92 -10.50 -2.00
N TRP A 132 3.78 -9.57 -2.96
CA TRP A 132 4.18 -8.16 -2.79
C TRP A 132 2.98 -7.26 -2.51
N SER A 133 2.08 -7.75 -1.65
CA SER A 133 0.97 -6.99 -1.08
C SER A 133 0.71 -7.39 0.37
N SER A 134 -0.02 -6.55 1.09
CA SER A 134 -0.47 -6.81 2.47
C SER A 134 -1.59 -7.84 2.57
N ALA A 135 -2.09 -8.39 1.45
CA ALA A 135 -3.21 -9.34 1.45
C ALA A 135 -2.97 -10.56 2.34
N ARG A 136 -1.77 -11.12 2.30
CA ARG A 136 -1.42 -12.30 3.11
C ARG A 136 -1.48 -12.02 4.62
N HIS A 137 -1.10 -10.82 5.05
CA HIS A 137 -1.26 -10.39 6.44
C HIS A 137 -2.73 -10.32 6.86
N HIS A 138 -3.58 -9.69 6.04
CA HIS A 138 -5.00 -9.54 6.36
C HIS A 138 -5.80 -10.84 6.23
N LEU A 139 -5.28 -11.82 5.48
CA LEU A 139 -5.82 -13.19 5.39
C LEU A 139 -5.30 -14.12 6.50
N GLY A 140 -4.46 -13.66 7.42
CA GLY A 140 -3.87 -14.48 8.48
C GLY A 140 -2.82 -15.49 8.01
N LEU A 141 -2.34 -15.37 6.77
CA LEU A 141 -1.32 -16.29 6.20
C LEU A 141 0.11 -15.88 6.57
N GLU A 142 0.32 -14.63 6.91
CA GLU A 142 1.59 -14.06 7.37
C GLU A 142 1.32 -13.01 8.44
N HIS A 143 2.33 -12.74 9.26
CA HIS A 143 2.25 -11.68 10.27
C HIS A 143 3.32 -10.62 10.00
N GLU A 144 2.89 -9.39 9.72
CA GLU A 144 3.77 -8.24 9.48
C GLU A 144 3.66 -7.23 10.63
N LEU A 145 4.72 -7.11 11.43
CA LEU A 145 4.76 -6.27 12.63
C LEU A 145 4.56 -4.77 12.36
N GLY A 146 4.85 -4.31 11.15
CA GLY A 146 4.73 -2.90 10.75
C GLY A 146 3.33 -2.47 10.34
N LEU A 147 2.42 -3.42 10.11
CA LEU A 147 1.05 -3.14 9.72
C LEU A 147 0.12 -3.01 10.93
N GLN A 148 -0.76 -2.04 10.88
CA GLN A 148 -1.85 -1.89 11.86
C GLN A 148 -3.19 -1.87 11.11
N PRO A 149 -4.12 -2.78 11.45
CA PRO A 149 -5.44 -2.78 10.83
C PRO A 149 -6.15 -1.45 10.98
N GLN A 150 -6.79 -0.96 9.93
CA GLN A 150 -7.63 0.23 10.01
C GLN A 150 -8.90 -0.03 10.84
N PRO A 151 -9.52 1.02 11.43
CA PRO A 151 -10.72 0.84 12.27
C PRO A 151 -11.84 0.07 11.60
N ALA A 152 -12.07 0.29 10.30
CA ALA A 152 -13.09 -0.43 9.54
C ALA A 152 -12.78 -1.94 9.39
N TYR A 153 -11.50 -2.35 9.33
CA TYR A 153 -11.12 -3.75 9.34
C TYR A 153 -11.36 -4.39 10.72
N TRP A 154 -11.08 -3.66 11.80
CA TRP A 154 -11.39 -4.13 13.16
C TRP A 154 -12.88 -4.41 13.36
N ALA A 155 -13.75 -3.64 12.71
CA ALA A 155 -15.20 -3.82 12.79
C ALA A 155 -15.73 -5.07 12.05
N LEU A 156 -14.89 -5.80 11.31
CA LEU A 156 -15.27 -7.01 10.59
C LEU A 156 -15.51 -8.21 11.52
N GLY A 157 -15.00 -8.20 12.74
CA GLY A 157 -15.19 -9.29 13.69
C GLY A 157 -14.50 -9.06 15.03
N ASN A 158 -14.93 -9.77 16.05
CA ASN A 158 -14.41 -9.64 17.42
C ASN A 158 -13.08 -10.38 17.62
N THR A 159 -12.84 -11.43 16.81
CA THR A 159 -11.61 -12.22 16.86
C THR A 159 -10.79 -12.07 15.56
N PRO A 160 -9.48 -12.35 15.59
CA PRO A 160 -8.68 -12.38 14.37
C PRO A 160 -9.28 -13.29 13.28
N PHE A 161 -9.70 -14.51 13.65
CA PHE A 161 -10.31 -15.46 12.72
C PHE A 161 -11.59 -14.94 12.06
N GLU A 162 -12.46 -14.26 12.81
CA GLU A 162 -13.67 -13.65 12.25
C GLU A 162 -13.33 -12.58 11.24
N ARG A 163 -12.34 -11.72 11.54
CA ARG A 163 -11.88 -10.64 10.64
C ARG A 163 -11.24 -11.21 9.37
N GLU A 164 -10.36 -12.19 9.51
CA GLU A 164 -9.69 -12.88 8.42
C GLU A 164 -10.70 -13.58 7.49
N ALA A 165 -11.67 -14.30 8.05
CA ALA A 165 -12.73 -14.98 7.30
C ALA A 165 -13.65 -13.98 6.57
N ALA A 166 -14.05 -12.91 7.25
CA ALA A 166 -14.85 -11.84 6.63
C ALA A 166 -14.06 -11.13 5.52
N TRP A 167 -12.75 -10.92 5.72
CA TRP A 167 -11.88 -10.33 4.71
C TRP A 167 -11.69 -11.23 3.50
N GLN A 168 -11.50 -12.53 3.73
CA GLN A 168 -11.42 -13.53 2.65
C GLN A 168 -12.68 -13.54 1.80
N THR A 169 -13.87 -13.53 2.42
CA THR A 169 -15.15 -13.45 1.72
C THR A 169 -15.22 -12.18 0.87
N ARG A 170 -14.85 -11.04 1.46
CA ARG A 170 -14.86 -9.75 0.77
C ARG A 170 -13.88 -9.71 -0.41
N LEU A 171 -12.69 -10.28 -0.28
CA LEU A 171 -11.71 -10.37 -1.38
C LEU A 171 -12.19 -11.29 -2.52
N ALA A 172 -13.08 -12.24 -2.25
CA ALA A 172 -13.68 -13.11 -3.27
C ALA A 172 -14.84 -12.45 -4.04
N GLU A 173 -15.48 -11.41 -3.48
CA GLU A 173 -16.60 -10.74 -4.13
C GLU A 173 -16.14 -9.90 -5.32
N GLU A 174 -16.76 -10.15 -6.49
CA GLU A 174 -16.52 -9.36 -7.70
C GLU A 174 -17.29 -8.02 -7.71
N ALA A 175 -18.24 -7.84 -6.80
CA ALA A 175 -19.17 -6.70 -6.74
C ALA A 175 -18.50 -5.33 -6.42
N LEU A 176 -17.22 -5.24 -6.65
CA LEU A 176 -16.40 -4.05 -6.37
C LEU A 176 -16.57 -2.93 -7.40
N ALA A 177 -17.14 -3.23 -8.58
CA ALA A 177 -17.10 -2.31 -9.70
C ALA A 177 -17.82 -0.97 -9.40
N GLN A 178 -18.93 -1.00 -8.68
CA GLN A 178 -19.69 0.22 -8.35
C GLN A 178 -19.02 1.05 -7.25
N ALA A 179 -18.55 0.40 -6.18
CA ALA A 179 -17.86 1.07 -5.10
C ALA A 179 -16.48 1.60 -5.56
N LEU A 180 -15.82 0.90 -6.49
CA LEU A 180 -14.58 1.35 -7.12
C LEU A 180 -14.78 2.54 -8.04
N ALA A 181 -15.90 2.64 -8.76
CA ALA A 181 -16.20 3.79 -9.60
C ALA A 181 -16.30 5.10 -8.78
N GLU A 182 -16.76 5.01 -7.52
CA GLU A 182 -16.82 6.16 -6.61
C GLU A 182 -15.44 6.54 -6.07
N VAL A 183 -14.53 5.57 -5.88
CA VAL A 183 -13.21 5.77 -5.27
C VAL A 183 -12.10 5.89 -6.31
N HIS A 184 -12.28 5.29 -7.49
CA HIS A 184 -11.27 5.22 -8.55
C HIS A 184 -10.73 6.59 -9.01
N PRO A 185 -11.53 7.69 -9.10
CA PRO A 185 -11.00 9.01 -9.43
C PRO A 185 -9.92 9.51 -8.47
N HIS A 186 -9.92 8.97 -7.24
CA HIS A 186 -8.96 9.32 -6.18
C HIS A 186 -7.78 8.34 -6.10
N LEU A 187 -7.86 7.19 -6.77
CA LEU A 187 -6.85 6.11 -6.72
C LEU A 187 -6.00 5.99 -8.00
N ALA A 188 -6.42 6.64 -9.08
CA ALA A 188 -5.77 6.57 -10.40
C ALA A 188 -4.51 7.45 -10.55
#